data_2cc3c14977c243df2e72dca8df6b540b
#
_entry.id   2cc3c14977c243df2e72dca8df6b540b
#
_cell.length_a   1.000
_cell.length_b   1.000
_cell.length_c   1.000
_cell.angle_alpha   90.00
_cell.angle_beta   90.00
_cell.angle_gamma   90.00
#
_symmetry.space_group_name_H-M   'P 1'
#
loop_
_entity.id
_entity.type
_entity.pdbx_description
1 polymer ?
#
loop_
_entity_poly.entity_id
_entity_poly.type
_entity_poly.pdbx_seq_one_letter_code
_entity_poly.pdbx_strand_id
1 'polypeptide(L)'
;MAYTTSATTKGGREGRAILDNGGLSLAMAFPKELGGSGEGHNPEQLFALGYSSCYGQAILALGKKHGIDGSTAKVTCEVTLEKDETSFALSVELKVSVPGADKDKVRALVEDAHTIC
;
A
#
# COMPACT_ATOMS: atom_id res chain seq x y z
N MET A 1 21.26 10.82 2.05
CA MET A 1 21.27 9.75 1.02
C MET A 1 19.94 9.68 0.31
N ALA A 2 19.97 9.51 -0.99
CA ALA A 2 18.76 9.36 -1.78
C ALA A 2 18.73 7.98 -2.43
N TYR A 3 17.52 7.45 -2.60
CA TYR A 3 17.27 6.23 -3.35
C TYR A 3 16.25 6.54 -4.43
N THR A 4 16.55 6.15 -5.65
CA THR A 4 15.67 6.37 -6.80
C THR A 4 15.41 5.05 -7.49
N THR A 5 14.16 4.81 -7.83
CA THR A 5 13.76 3.66 -8.64
C THR A 5 12.75 4.13 -9.67
N SER A 6 12.58 3.36 -10.74
CA SER A 6 11.66 3.74 -11.80
C SER A 6 10.99 2.53 -12.42
N ALA A 7 9.85 2.76 -12.99
CA ALA A 7 9.07 1.77 -13.75
C ALA A 7 8.48 2.45 -14.98
N THR A 8 8.22 1.66 -16.00
CA THR A 8 7.67 2.15 -17.27
C THR A 8 6.48 1.29 -17.66
N THR A 9 5.39 1.94 -18.04
CA THR A 9 4.18 1.27 -18.49
C THR A 9 3.86 1.65 -19.93
N LYS A 10 3.52 0.66 -20.72
CA LYS A 10 2.97 0.85 -22.05
C LYS A 10 1.54 0.29 -22.08
N GLY A 11 0.61 1.07 -22.60
CA GLY A 11 -0.79 0.66 -22.70
C GLY A 11 -1.63 0.93 -21.45
N GLY A 12 -1.09 1.66 -20.49
CA GLY A 12 -1.85 2.08 -19.31
C GLY A 12 -2.41 0.94 -18.49
N ARG A 13 -3.67 1.09 -18.09
CA ARG A 13 -4.32 0.12 -17.21
C ARG A 13 -4.64 -1.23 -17.84
N GLU A 14 -4.45 -1.37 -19.15
CA GLU A 14 -4.65 -2.63 -19.86
C GLU A 14 -3.39 -3.10 -20.58
N GLY A 15 -2.27 -2.52 -20.27
CA GLY A 15 -1.00 -2.81 -20.90
C GLY A 15 -0.08 -3.64 -20.00
N ARG A 16 1.18 -3.23 -19.94
CA ARG A 16 2.20 -3.91 -19.16
C ARG A 16 3.08 -2.90 -18.43
N ALA A 17 3.28 -3.13 -17.16
CA ALA A 17 4.13 -2.29 -16.30
C ALA A 17 5.38 -3.06 -15.92
N ILE A 18 6.53 -2.44 -16.05
CA ILE A 18 7.82 -3.10 -15.87
C ILE A 18 8.71 -2.23 -14.99
N LEU A 19 9.32 -2.82 -13.96
CA LEU A 19 10.39 -2.15 -13.24
C LEU A 19 11.59 -2.02 -14.18
N ASP A 20 12.19 -0.83 -14.22
CA ASP A 20 13.28 -0.57 -15.17
C ASP A 20 14.53 -1.40 -14.90
N ASN A 21 14.69 -1.93 -13.67
CA ASN A 21 15.77 -2.87 -13.36
C ASN A 21 15.48 -4.31 -13.82
N GLY A 22 14.29 -4.56 -14.40
CA GLY A 22 13.90 -5.88 -14.88
C GLY A 22 13.39 -6.85 -13.81
N GLY A 23 13.32 -6.41 -12.54
CA GLY A 23 12.95 -7.30 -11.43
C GLY A 23 11.49 -7.69 -11.36
N LEU A 24 10.60 -6.97 -12.06
CA LEU A 24 9.17 -7.24 -12.03
C LEU A 24 8.53 -6.75 -13.32
N SER A 25 7.69 -7.59 -13.91
CA SER A 25 6.91 -7.25 -15.10
C SER A 25 5.49 -7.75 -14.90
N LEU A 26 4.51 -6.86 -15.02
CA LEU A 26 3.13 -7.17 -14.73
C LEU A 26 2.22 -6.87 -15.91
N ALA A 27 1.35 -7.82 -16.24
CA ALA A 27 0.20 -7.54 -17.09
C ALA A 27 -0.80 -6.72 -16.29
N MET A 28 -1.28 -5.62 -16.84
CA MET A 28 -2.23 -4.73 -16.21
C MET A 28 -3.62 -4.96 -16.79
N ALA A 29 -4.66 -4.87 -15.94
CA ALA A 29 -6.04 -4.98 -16.37
C ALA A 29 -6.95 -4.22 -15.43
N PHE A 30 -8.07 -3.71 -15.95
CA PHE A 30 -9.15 -3.24 -15.10
C PHE A 30 -9.77 -4.43 -14.36
N PRO A 31 -10.16 -4.26 -13.11
CA PRO A 31 -10.90 -5.30 -12.40
C PRO A 31 -12.28 -5.47 -13.00
N LYS A 32 -12.89 -6.63 -12.77
CA LYS A 32 -14.23 -6.92 -13.28
C LYS A 32 -15.26 -5.90 -12.81
N GLU A 33 -15.13 -5.41 -11.59
CA GLU A 33 -16.02 -4.41 -11.00
C GLU A 33 -16.03 -3.09 -11.79
N LEU A 34 -14.97 -2.80 -12.53
CA LEU A 34 -14.86 -1.62 -13.40
C LEU A 34 -15.00 -1.97 -14.89
N GLY A 35 -15.54 -3.15 -15.19
CA GLY A 35 -15.80 -3.57 -16.57
C GLY A 35 -14.62 -4.23 -17.27
N GLY A 36 -13.56 -4.56 -16.56
CA GLY A 36 -12.38 -5.19 -17.14
C GLY A 36 -12.38 -6.70 -17.05
N SER A 37 -11.29 -7.30 -17.55
CA SER A 37 -11.12 -8.75 -17.53
C SER A 37 -10.80 -9.31 -16.16
N GLY A 38 -10.17 -8.51 -15.28
CA GLY A 38 -9.65 -9.00 -14.02
C GLY A 38 -8.45 -9.92 -14.17
N GLU A 39 -7.90 -10.08 -15.37
CA GLU A 39 -6.80 -11.02 -15.63
C GLU A 39 -5.41 -10.40 -15.51
N GLY A 40 -5.31 -9.26 -14.85
CA GLY A 40 -4.04 -8.60 -14.58
C GLY A 40 -4.11 -7.84 -13.28
N HIS A 41 -3.09 -7.04 -13.04
CA HIS A 41 -3.00 -6.21 -11.84
C HIS A 41 -3.40 -4.78 -12.15
N ASN A 42 -3.75 -4.03 -11.12
CA ASN A 42 -4.15 -2.63 -11.30
C ASN A 42 -3.31 -1.72 -10.39
N PRO A 43 -3.28 -0.41 -10.69
CA PRO A 43 -2.49 0.53 -9.89
C PRO A 43 -2.88 0.57 -8.42
N GLU A 44 -4.14 0.35 -8.08
CA GLU A 44 -4.61 0.36 -6.70
C GLU A 44 -4.04 -0.80 -5.89
N GLN A 45 -3.89 -1.98 -6.51
CA GLN A 45 -3.22 -3.11 -5.87
C GLN A 45 -1.75 -2.79 -5.58
N LEU A 46 -1.06 -2.19 -6.54
CA LEU A 46 0.35 -1.82 -6.38
C LEU A 46 0.53 -0.74 -5.32
N PHE A 47 -0.39 0.22 -5.26
CA PHE A 47 -0.39 1.22 -4.21
C PHE A 47 -0.58 0.59 -2.83
N ALA A 48 -1.52 -0.34 -2.70
CA ALA A 48 -1.77 -1.04 -1.44
C ALA A 48 -0.54 -1.81 -0.97
N LEU A 49 0.14 -2.52 -1.88
CA LEU A 49 1.38 -3.23 -1.58
C LEU A 49 2.46 -2.27 -1.09
N GLY A 50 2.67 -1.18 -1.80
CA GLY A 50 3.70 -0.20 -1.47
C GLY A 50 3.41 0.50 -0.15
N TYR A 51 2.19 0.98 0.03
CA TYR A 51 1.83 1.75 1.22
C TYR A 51 1.84 0.88 2.47
N SER A 52 1.29 -0.34 2.41
CA SER A 52 1.32 -1.24 3.56
C SER A 52 2.76 -1.59 3.97
N SER A 53 3.66 -1.74 3.00
CA SER A 53 5.07 -2.01 3.27
C SER A 53 5.76 -0.82 3.92
N CYS A 54 5.51 0.39 3.42
CA CYS A 54 6.09 1.62 3.99
C CYS A 54 5.57 1.86 5.42
N TYR A 55 4.28 1.74 5.61
CA TYR A 55 3.68 1.95 6.93
C TYR A 55 4.11 0.85 7.91
N GLY A 56 4.25 -0.39 7.44
CA GLY A 56 4.77 -1.49 8.23
C GLY A 56 6.18 -1.22 8.74
N GLN A 57 7.03 -0.60 7.92
CA GLN A 57 8.37 -0.22 8.36
C GLN A 57 8.31 0.88 9.42
N ALA A 58 7.39 1.83 9.31
CA ALA A 58 7.20 2.86 10.33
C ALA A 58 6.76 2.24 11.67
N ILE A 59 5.85 1.28 11.64
CA ILE A 59 5.43 0.55 12.83
C ILE A 59 6.62 -0.20 13.46
N LEU A 60 7.41 -0.87 12.63
CA LEU A 60 8.59 -1.60 13.12
C LEU A 60 9.60 -0.65 13.75
N ALA A 61 9.91 0.45 13.09
CA ALA A 61 10.92 1.41 13.56
C ALA A 61 10.53 2.10 14.86
N LEU A 62 9.25 2.43 15.02
CA LEU A 62 8.75 3.18 16.17
C LEU A 62 8.21 2.30 17.31
N GLY A 63 8.12 0.99 17.08
CA GLY A 63 7.48 0.08 18.03
C GLY A 63 8.07 0.12 19.42
N LYS A 64 9.39 0.08 19.54
CA LYS A 64 10.08 0.09 20.84
C LYS A 64 9.76 1.31 21.66
N LYS A 65 9.68 2.47 21.02
CA LYS A 65 9.35 3.74 21.68
C LYS A 65 7.99 3.67 22.39
N HIS A 66 7.09 2.86 21.86
CA HIS A 66 5.74 2.67 22.40
C HIS A 66 5.57 1.36 23.18
N GLY A 67 6.66 0.66 23.46
CA GLY A 67 6.61 -0.60 24.20
C GLY A 67 5.99 -1.75 23.40
N ILE A 68 6.12 -1.74 22.10
CA ILE A 68 5.53 -2.72 21.19
C ILE A 68 6.62 -3.38 20.35
N ASP A 69 6.53 -4.70 20.19
CA ASP A 69 7.35 -5.42 19.21
C ASP A 69 6.67 -5.32 17.83
N GLY A 70 7.16 -4.40 17.01
CA GLY A 70 6.60 -4.15 15.70
C GLY A 70 6.78 -5.30 14.71
N SER A 71 7.66 -6.26 15.00
CA SER A 71 7.89 -7.40 14.09
C SER A 71 6.70 -8.34 13.99
N THR A 72 5.79 -8.32 14.98
CA THR A 72 4.58 -9.13 14.97
C THR A 72 3.39 -8.41 14.36
N ALA A 73 3.55 -7.14 14.01
CA ALA A 73 2.47 -6.32 13.49
C ALA A 73 2.14 -6.70 12.05
N LYS A 74 0.85 -6.66 11.74
CA LYS A 74 0.36 -6.79 10.38
C LYS A 74 -0.31 -5.49 9.99
N VAL A 75 0.02 -4.97 8.81
CA VAL A 75 -0.58 -3.75 8.27
C VAL A 75 -1.32 -4.11 7.01
N THR A 76 -2.60 -3.81 6.99
CA THR A 76 -3.45 -3.97 5.81
C THR A 76 -3.81 -2.60 5.29
N CYS A 77 -3.57 -2.37 4.01
CA CYS A 77 -3.97 -1.15 3.32
C CYS A 77 -5.12 -1.47 2.38
N GLU A 78 -6.30 -0.90 2.67
CA GLU A 78 -7.45 -1.01 1.78
C GLU A 78 -7.53 0.25 0.93
N VAL A 79 -7.48 0.08 -0.38
CA VAL A 79 -7.57 1.18 -1.34
C VAL A 79 -8.89 1.04 -2.08
N THR A 80 -9.67 2.11 -2.07
CA THR A 80 -10.95 2.15 -2.79
C THR A 80 -10.88 3.22 -3.85
N LEU A 81 -11.21 2.84 -5.08
CA LEU A 81 -11.33 3.75 -6.20
C LEU A 81 -12.83 3.97 -6.46
N GLU A 82 -13.27 5.20 -6.28
CA GLU A 82 -14.64 5.57 -6.58
C GLU A 82 -14.67 6.44 -7.83
N LYS A 83 -15.60 6.15 -8.72
CA LYS A 83 -15.79 6.90 -9.94
C LYS A 83 -17.05 7.74 -9.83
N ASP A 84 -16.90 9.05 -10.00
CA ASP A 84 -18.04 9.94 -10.20
C ASP A 84 -18.17 10.30 -11.69
N GLU A 85 -19.03 11.27 -12.00
CA GLU A 85 -19.31 11.63 -13.40
C GLU A 85 -18.11 12.24 -14.12
N THR A 86 -17.18 12.83 -13.38
CA THR A 86 -16.10 13.63 -13.96
C THR A 86 -14.71 13.17 -13.57
N SER A 87 -14.57 12.37 -12.52
CA SER A 87 -13.26 12.01 -12.01
C SER A 87 -13.29 10.72 -11.19
N PHE A 88 -12.09 10.30 -10.79
CA PHE A 88 -11.92 9.22 -9.81
C PHE A 88 -11.46 9.83 -8.49
N ALA A 89 -11.94 9.26 -7.40
CA ALA A 89 -11.48 9.59 -6.07
C ALA A 89 -10.89 8.34 -5.42
N LEU A 90 -9.75 8.51 -4.78
CA LEU A 90 -9.06 7.42 -4.09
C LEU A 90 -9.20 7.61 -2.59
N SER A 91 -9.63 6.58 -1.90
CA SER A 91 -9.61 6.56 -0.43
C SER A 91 -8.78 5.39 0.07
N VAL A 92 -8.13 5.58 1.21
CA VAL A 92 -7.23 4.59 1.79
C VAL A 92 -7.56 4.40 3.25
N GLU A 93 -7.66 3.16 3.68
CA GLU A 93 -7.81 2.81 5.09
C GLU A 93 -6.68 1.88 5.49
N LEU A 94 -5.98 2.22 6.57
CA LEU A 94 -4.91 1.39 7.13
C LEU A 94 -5.43 0.68 8.37
N LYS A 95 -5.23 -0.61 8.42
CA LYS A 95 -5.59 -1.44 9.56
C LYS A 95 -4.32 -2.07 10.13
N VAL A 96 -4.05 -1.81 11.41
CA VAL A 96 -2.87 -2.32 12.09
C VAL A 96 -3.30 -3.32 13.15
N SER A 97 -2.76 -4.53 13.08
CA SER A 97 -3.00 -5.57 14.07
C SER A 97 -1.69 -5.96 14.72
N VAL A 98 -1.63 -5.84 16.05
CA VAL A 98 -0.49 -6.28 16.84
C VAL A 98 -1.02 -7.22 17.91
N PRO A 99 -1.00 -8.54 17.66
CA PRO A 99 -1.57 -9.51 18.59
C PRO A 99 -0.96 -9.40 19.99
N GLY A 100 -1.82 -9.36 21.01
CA GLY A 100 -1.41 -9.32 22.40
C GLY A 100 -0.92 -7.98 22.91
N ALA A 101 -0.88 -6.94 22.07
CA ALA A 101 -0.44 -5.61 22.51
C ALA A 101 -1.58 -4.81 23.12
N ASP A 102 -1.20 -3.89 24.02
CA ASP A 102 -2.14 -2.95 24.62
C ASP A 102 -2.70 -1.99 23.57
N LYS A 103 -4.02 -1.88 23.51
CA LYS A 103 -4.70 -1.06 22.50
C LYS A 103 -4.33 0.41 22.54
N ASP A 104 -4.10 0.98 23.72
CA ASP A 104 -3.73 2.38 23.85
C ASP A 104 -2.32 2.63 23.33
N LYS A 105 -1.41 1.69 23.57
CA LYS A 105 -0.05 1.76 23.02
C LYS A 105 -0.05 1.62 21.50
N VAL A 106 -0.87 0.73 20.97
CA VAL A 106 -1.00 0.57 19.51
C VAL A 106 -1.53 1.85 18.88
N ARG A 107 -2.54 2.47 19.51
CA ARG A 107 -3.10 3.74 19.01
C ARG A 107 -2.05 4.84 18.95
N ALA A 108 -1.26 4.99 20.01
CA ALA A 108 -0.19 5.97 20.06
C ALA A 108 0.88 5.70 19.01
N LEU A 109 1.23 4.42 18.80
CA LEU A 109 2.18 4.01 17.76
C LEU A 109 1.65 4.36 16.36
N VAL A 110 0.38 4.09 16.08
CA VAL A 110 -0.24 4.38 14.78
C VAL A 110 -0.22 5.88 14.50
N GLU A 111 -0.55 6.72 15.50
CA GLU A 111 -0.51 8.17 15.33
C GLU A 111 0.92 8.65 15.04
N ASP A 112 1.90 8.11 15.74
CA ASP A 112 3.31 8.46 15.55
C ASP A 112 3.78 8.03 14.13
N ALA A 113 3.38 6.84 13.68
CA ALA A 113 3.76 6.30 12.37
C ALA A 113 3.25 7.18 11.22
N HIS A 114 2.12 7.85 11.38
CA HIS A 114 1.60 8.77 10.36
C HIS A 114 2.52 9.98 10.13
N THR A 115 3.40 10.28 11.06
CA THR A 115 4.31 11.42 10.91
C THR A 115 5.52 11.11 10.03
N ILE A 116 5.83 9.83 9.79
CA ILE A 116 7.03 9.43 9.05
C ILE A 116 6.73 8.60 7.80
N CYS A 117 5.45 8.33 7.50
CA CYS A 117 5.08 7.57 6.32
C CYS A 117 4.17 8.35 5.38
#